data_2afa7942a8498a83f0091f2e335a44fb
#
_entry.id   2afa7942a8498a83f0091f2e335a44fb
#
_cell.length_a   1.000
_cell.length_b   1.000
_cell.length_c   1.000
_cell.angle_alpha   90.00
_cell.angle_beta   90.00
_cell.angle_gamma   90.00
#
_symmetry.space_group_name_H-M   'P 1'
#
loop_
_entity.id
_entity.type
_entity.pdbx_description
1 polymer ?
#
loop_
_entity_poly.entity_id
_entity_poly.type
_entity_poly.pdbx_seq_one_letter_code
_entity_poly.pdbx_strand_id
1 'polypeptide(L)'
;MRISISKICTIWRDKGLFGFFLKNAFLITFLTQPIEACKLWAVCTSSGVTFGNLSEESSSMIQSELNSFYYQSEMMLDGWSILGYQDSSHHETTSICRSPYTAPNDSSLYWETVEDLMSNERAIIGMGHLRVATSGSNSIPNPHPWIFHNGEMVFSLMHNGTVNKDLLLNLITDNGIDSSWLETHPPQTFGGGEWSGSGWESVVDSELILLFVMKKINLLGDNIKGFKAAVSDLVNAGVNAGQLNLIFSNGYSLLVFGGSSGLYVNEHSEFTAIMTQPTDDQYHQWQSIAHEELIYIDPDTLLRFRDFIMSELDDIPAVPPTKFQMSSAYPNPFNSSVSFKLNGYSTGSVSVSIFSIMGTMVDQFYVPTPFTDGVTVHWNPDSRLPSGTYFINVVMSSLQETQKILFIK
;
A
#
# COMPACT_ATOMS: atom_id res chain seq x y z
N MET A 1 -36.22 13.05 -41.36
CA MET A 1 -37.63 13.40 -41.22
C MET A 1 -37.69 14.44 -40.09
N ARG A 2 -37.72 15.75 -40.45
CA ARG A 2 -37.79 16.84 -39.48
C ARG A 2 -39.26 17.05 -39.10
N ILE A 3 -39.60 16.85 -37.82
CA ILE A 3 -40.92 17.19 -37.28
C ILE A 3 -40.80 18.59 -36.68
N SER A 4 -41.57 19.49 -37.30
CA SER A 4 -41.63 20.91 -36.98
C SER A 4 -42.42 21.14 -35.68
N ILE A 5 -41.83 21.95 -34.74
CA ILE A 5 -42.38 22.36 -33.44
C ILE A 5 -43.40 23.54 -33.59
N SER A 6 -44.25 23.54 -34.60
CA SER A 6 -45.16 24.68 -34.83
C SER A 6 -46.66 24.36 -34.71
N LYS A 7 -47.07 23.30 -34.02
CA LYS A 7 -48.49 22.91 -33.89
C LYS A 7 -49.01 22.57 -32.50
N ILE A 8 -48.42 23.11 -31.44
CA ILE A 8 -48.96 22.93 -30.07
C ILE A 8 -49.26 24.30 -29.40
N CYS A 9 -49.76 25.25 -30.12
CA CYS A 9 -50.12 26.57 -29.55
C CYS A 9 -51.50 27.10 -29.98
N THR A 10 -52.47 26.23 -30.24
CA THR A 10 -53.83 26.79 -30.63
C THR A 10 -54.96 25.87 -30.20
N ILE A 11 -55.00 25.40 -28.98
CA ILE A 11 -56.25 24.85 -28.37
C ILE A 11 -56.23 25.10 -26.87
N TRP A 12 -56.38 26.36 -26.44
CA TRP A 12 -56.86 26.71 -25.11
C TRP A 12 -57.36 28.15 -25.11
N ARG A 13 -58.49 28.35 -25.74
CA ARG A 13 -59.31 29.51 -25.49
C ARG A 13 -60.78 29.10 -25.50
N ASP A 14 -61.43 29.36 -24.36
CA ASP A 14 -62.83 29.17 -24.01
C ASP A 14 -63.15 27.88 -23.24
N LYS A 15 -63.12 28.01 -21.92
CA LYS A 15 -64.28 27.88 -21.01
C LYS A 15 -63.80 28.13 -19.58
N GLY A 16 -64.34 29.20 -18.97
CA GLY A 16 -64.11 29.51 -17.57
C GLY A 16 -64.78 28.51 -16.64
N LEU A 17 -64.27 28.40 -15.49
CA LEU A 17 -64.84 28.50 -14.15
C LEU A 17 -63.99 27.75 -13.13
N PHE A 18 -63.59 28.49 -12.12
CA PHE A 18 -63.28 28.09 -10.74
C PHE A 18 -62.19 27.04 -10.46
N GLY A 19 -61.09 27.53 -9.97
CA GLY A 19 -60.57 27.19 -8.64
C GLY A 19 -59.87 25.85 -8.48
N PHE A 20 -58.59 25.88 -8.53
CA PHE A 20 -57.68 25.35 -7.51
C PHE A 20 -56.27 25.44 -8.07
N PHE A 21 -55.47 26.42 -7.61
CA PHE A 21 -54.06 26.48 -7.90
C PHE A 21 -53.34 25.32 -7.20
N LEU A 22 -53.14 24.20 -7.86
CA LEU A 22 -52.07 23.30 -7.55
C LEU A 22 -50.85 23.72 -8.38
N LYS A 23 -49.94 24.44 -7.76
CA LYS A 23 -48.61 24.65 -8.26
C LYS A 23 -47.90 23.29 -8.29
N ASN A 24 -47.96 22.60 -9.42
CA ASN A 24 -47.01 21.53 -9.71
C ASN A 24 -45.65 22.19 -9.98
N ALA A 25 -44.88 22.42 -8.92
CA ALA A 25 -43.45 22.58 -9.04
C ALA A 25 -42.91 21.25 -9.54
N PHE A 26 -42.56 21.14 -10.81
CA PHE A 26 -41.68 20.12 -11.31
C PHE A 26 -40.34 20.33 -10.59
N LEU A 27 -40.16 19.66 -9.48
CA LEU A 27 -38.88 19.51 -8.84
C LEU A 27 -38.08 18.61 -9.77
N ILE A 28 -37.29 19.20 -10.65
CA ILE A 28 -36.21 18.52 -11.35
C ILE A 28 -35.20 18.19 -10.25
N THR A 29 -35.36 17.07 -9.60
CA THR A 29 -34.31 16.45 -8.87
C THR A 29 -33.21 16.14 -9.91
N PHE A 30 -32.22 17.00 -10.00
CA PHE A 30 -30.92 16.57 -10.45
C PHE A 30 -30.53 15.46 -9.47
N LEU A 31 -30.72 14.21 -9.88
CA LEU A 31 -29.99 13.10 -9.34
C LEU A 31 -28.52 13.46 -9.61
N THR A 32 -27.87 14.09 -8.65
CA THR A 32 -26.42 14.09 -8.60
C THR A 32 -26.05 12.63 -8.53
N GLN A 33 -25.68 12.05 -9.67
CA GLN A 33 -24.97 10.79 -9.69
C GLN A 33 -23.83 10.98 -8.66
N PRO A 34 -23.66 10.10 -7.69
CA PRO A 34 -22.51 10.18 -6.81
C PRO A 34 -21.29 10.23 -7.75
N ILE A 35 -20.43 11.24 -7.56
CA ILE A 35 -19.16 11.29 -8.29
C ILE A 35 -18.50 9.97 -7.96
N GLU A 36 -18.36 9.10 -8.96
CA GLU A 36 -17.75 7.82 -8.76
C GLU A 36 -16.29 8.03 -8.36
N ALA A 37 -15.94 7.59 -7.17
CA ALA A 37 -14.59 7.67 -6.65
C ALA A 37 -13.75 6.53 -7.24
N CYS A 38 -12.42 6.69 -7.29
CA CYS A 38 -11.47 5.66 -7.70
C CYS A 38 -11.80 4.29 -7.08
N LYS A 39 -11.44 3.21 -7.75
CA LYS A 39 -11.60 1.86 -7.20
C LYS A 39 -10.23 1.28 -6.86
N LEU A 40 -10.17 0.61 -5.72
CA LEU A 40 -8.96 -0.04 -5.21
C LEU A 40 -9.22 -1.53 -5.09
N TRP A 41 -8.21 -2.31 -5.42
CA TRP A 41 -8.14 -3.75 -5.20
C TRP A 41 -6.74 -4.11 -4.68
N ALA A 42 -6.65 -4.98 -3.68
CA ALA A 42 -5.38 -5.54 -3.25
C ALA A 42 -5.59 -6.93 -2.66
N VAL A 43 -4.59 -7.79 -2.82
CA VAL A 43 -4.52 -9.14 -2.26
C VAL A 43 -3.15 -9.36 -1.64
N CYS A 44 -3.13 -9.95 -0.43
CA CYS A 44 -1.95 -10.52 0.19
C CYS A 44 -2.19 -12.02 0.37
N THR A 45 -1.34 -12.87 -0.21
CA THR A 45 -1.44 -14.34 -0.06
C THR A 45 -0.93 -14.78 1.30
N SER A 46 -1.43 -15.92 1.78
CA SER A 46 -0.98 -16.52 3.04
C SER A 46 0.42 -17.12 2.93
N SER A 47 1.05 -17.37 4.07
CA SER A 47 2.41 -17.93 4.14
C SER A 47 2.56 -19.23 3.31
N GLY A 48 3.58 -19.26 2.47
CA GLY A 48 3.84 -20.38 1.57
C GLY A 48 2.96 -20.43 0.32
N VAL A 49 2.05 -19.47 0.14
CA VAL A 49 1.19 -19.34 -1.02
C VAL A 49 1.66 -18.17 -1.89
N THR A 50 1.66 -18.38 -3.21
CA THR A 50 1.91 -17.35 -4.22
C THR A 50 0.75 -17.33 -5.20
N PHE A 51 0.61 -16.30 -6.02
CA PHE A 51 -0.45 -16.26 -7.02
C PHE A 51 -0.41 -17.48 -7.96
N GLY A 52 0.79 -17.96 -8.32
CA GLY A 52 0.97 -19.10 -9.23
C GLY A 52 0.70 -20.47 -8.61
N ASN A 53 0.57 -20.58 -7.27
CA ASN A 53 0.30 -21.86 -6.60
C ASN A 53 -0.99 -21.87 -5.76
N LEU A 54 -1.86 -20.87 -5.94
CA LEU A 54 -3.19 -20.85 -5.35
C LEU A 54 -3.99 -22.11 -5.72
N SER A 55 -4.85 -22.58 -4.81
CA SER A 55 -5.84 -23.59 -5.15
C SER A 55 -6.78 -23.11 -6.26
N GLU A 56 -7.43 -24.03 -6.93
CA GLU A 56 -8.40 -23.70 -8.00
C GLU A 56 -9.55 -22.82 -7.46
N GLU A 57 -10.01 -23.07 -6.24
CA GLU A 57 -11.03 -22.28 -5.56
C GLU A 57 -10.56 -20.84 -5.33
N SER A 58 -9.40 -20.65 -4.69
CA SER A 58 -8.83 -19.34 -4.39
C SER A 58 -8.48 -18.56 -5.66
N SER A 59 -7.92 -19.23 -6.66
CA SER A 59 -7.64 -18.63 -7.97
C SER A 59 -8.91 -18.14 -8.64
N SER A 60 -10.00 -18.93 -8.60
CA SER A 60 -11.29 -18.55 -9.16
C SER A 60 -11.92 -17.36 -8.44
N MET A 61 -11.76 -17.28 -7.12
CA MET A 61 -12.24 -16.14 -6.33
C MET A 61 -11.51 -14.85 -6.74
N ILE A 62 -10.19 -14.85 -6.77
CA ILE A 62 -9.39 -13.68 -7.18
C ILE A 62 -9.68 -13.29 -8.62
N GLN A 63 -9.87 -14.26 -9.52
CA GLN A 63 -10.27 -13.99 -10.91
C GLN A 63 -11.67 -13.35 -10.98
N SER A 64 -12.60 -13.76 -10.12
CA SER A 64 -13.93 -13.12 -10.01
C SER A 64 -13.81 -11.65 -9.57
N GLU A 65 -12.93 -11.36 -8.59
CA GLU A 65 -12.64 -10.00 -8.15
C GLU A 65 -12.06 -9.15 -9.30
N LEU A 66 -11.05 -9.66 -10.00
CA LEU A 66 -10.41 -8.97 -11.12
C LEU A 66 -11.36 -8.81 -12.31
N ASN A 67 -12.26 -9.74 -12.54
CA ASN A 67 -13.32 -9.62 -13.54
C ASN A 67 -14.33 -8.52 -13.16
N SER A 68 -14.74 -8.45 -11.88
CA SER A 68 -15.56 -7.35 -11.37
C SER A 68 -14.84 -6.01 -11.54
N PHE A 69 -13.56 -5.95 -11.21
CA PHE A 69 -12.72 -4.78 -11.36
C PHE A 69 -12.59 -4.31 -12.82
N TYR A 70 -12.48 -5.26 -13.76
CA TYR A 70 -12.50 -4.99 -15.20
C TYR A 70 -13.76 -4.24 -15.62
N TYR A 71 -14.95 -4.70 -15.23
CA TYR A 71 -16.21 -4.05 -15.60
C TYR A 71 -16.42 -2.73 -14.84
N GLN A 72 -15.97 -2.62 -13.59
CA GLN A 72 -16.00 -1.35 -12.85
C GLN A 72 -15.18 -0.27 -13.57
N SER A 73 -14.17 -0.66 -14.34
CA SER A 73 -13.34 0.26 -15.12
C SER A 73 -14.11 1.01 -16.22
N GLU A 74 -15.27 0.53 -16.66
CA GLU A 74 -16.08 1.21 -17.69
C GLU A 74 -16.45 2.65 -17.28
N MET A 75 -16.64 2.88 -15.98
CA MET A 75 -16.97 4.19 -15.41
C MET A 75 -15.73 4.97 -14.95
N MET A 76 -14.54 4.35 -14.99
CA MET A 76 -13.27 4.93 -14.53
C MET A 76 -12.43 5.38 -15.73
N LEU A 77 -12.76 6.57 -16.28
CA LEU A 77 -12.32 6.99 -17.62
C LEU A 77 -10.84 7.41 -17.70
N ASP A 78 -10.15 7.54 -16.56
CA ASP A 78 -8.77 8.05 -16.51
C ASP A 78 -7.73 6.93 -16.34
N GLY A 79 -8.13 5.70 -16.60
CA GLY A 79 -7.22 4.55 -16.73
C GLY A 79 -7.24 3.57 -15.57
N TRP A 80 -6.44 2.52 -15.74
CA TRP A 80 -6.26 1.44 -14.78
C TRP A 80 -4.78 1.10 -14.58
N SER A 81 -4.49 0.41 -13.50
CA SER A 81 -3.18 -0.18 -13.26
C SER A 81 -3.28 -1.46 -12.42
N ILE A 82 -2.32 -2.37 -12.63
CA ILE A 82 -2.08 -3.56 -11.81
C ILE A 82 -0.58 -3.66 -11.53
N LEU A 83 -0.26 -3.94 -10.28
CA LEU A 83 1.08 -4.16 -9.75
C LEU A 83 1.11 -5.50 -9.01
N GLY A 84 2.17 -6.29 -9.19
CA GLY A 84 2.47 -7.44 -8.36
C GLY A 84 3.84 -7.30 -7.70
N TYR A 85 3.98 -7.71 -6.45
CA TYR A 85 5.26 -7.82 -5.79
C TYR A 85 5.76 -9.25 -5.86
N GLN A 86 6.94 -9.41 -6.46
CA GLN A 86 7.64 -10.69 -6.48
C GLN A 86 8.32 -10.89 -5.13
N ASP A 87 8.02 -12.06 -4.57
CA ASP A 87 8.81 -12.73 -3.56
C ASP A 87 8.97 -12.06 -2.18
N SER A 88 9.36 -12.94 -1.29
CA SER A 88 9.71 -12.68 0.10
C SER A 88 10.98 -11.85 0.32
N SER A 89 11.77 -11.57 -0.71
CA SER A 89 12.93 -10.68 -0.60
C SER A 89 12.57 -9.18 -0.62
N HIS A 90 11.32 -8.85 -0.86
CA HIS A 90 10.70 -7.52 -0.73
C HIS A 90 11.24 -6.41 -1.63
N HIS A 91 12.10 -6.74 -2.58
CA HIS A 91 12.90 -5.76 -3.30
C HIS A 91 12.49 -5.56 -4.76
N GLU A 92 11.67 -6.45 -5.29
CA GLU A 92 11.28 -6.39 -6.69
C GLU A 92 9.75 -6.36 -6.86
N THR A 93 9.29 -5.44 -7.68
CA THR A 93 7.95 -5.50 -8.25
C THR A 93 8.00 -6.36 -9.51
N THR A 94 6.95 -7.14 -9.79
CA THR A 94 6.88 -7.94 -11.02
C THR A 94 6.97 -7.03 -12.23
N SER A 95 6.00 -6.23 -12.39
CA SER A 95 5.88 -5.11 -13.29
C SER A 95 4.70 -4.29 -12.82
N ILE A 96 4.75 -3.00 -13.01
CA ILE A 96 3.57 -2.18 -12.90
C ILE A 96 3.06 -1.92 -14.31
N CYS A 97 1.89 -2.47 -14.63
CA CYS A 97 1.20 -2.15 -15.87
C CYS A 97 0.23 -1.00 -15.62
N ARG A 98 0.26 0.02 -16.47
CA ARG A 98 -0.61 1.19 -16.42
C ARG A 98 -1.16 1.48 -17.79
N SER A 99 -2.45 1.75 -17.87
CA SER A 99 -3.13 2.17 -19.10
C SER A 99 -3.92 3.46 -18.88
N PRO A 100 -3.91 4.40 -19.83
CA PRO A 100 -4.75 5.58 -19.78
C PRO A 100 -6.20 5.32 -20.20
N TYR A 101 -6.52 4.11 -20.63
CA TYR A 101 -7.83 3.71 -21.12
C TYR A 101 -8.61 2.96 -20.05
N THR A 102 -9.92 2.81 -20.24
CA THR A 102 -10.70 1.85 -19.44
C THR A 102 -10.26 0.42 -19.79
N ALA A 103 -10.34 -0.51 -18.83
CA ALA A 103 -9.91 -1.89 -19.07
C ALA A 103 -10.66 -2.56 -20.24
N PRO A 104 -11.98 -2.35 -20.49
CA PRO A 104 -12.64 -2.85 -21.68
C PRO A 104 -12.11 -2.28 -22.99
N ASN A 105 -11.62 -1.04 -23.01
CA ASN A 105 -11.01 -0.44 -24.19
C ASN A 105 -9.57 -0.91 -24.45
N ASP A 106 -8.96 -1.56 -23.45
CA ASP A 106 -7.61 -2.09 -23.47
C ASP A 106 -7.57 -3.55 -22.98
N SER A 107 -8.58 -4.30 -23.38
CA SER A 107 -8.91 -5.62 -22.84
C SER A 107 -7.76 -6.62 -22.93
N SER A 108 -7.04 -6.64 -24.06
CA SER A 108 -5.92 -7.58 -24.22
C SER A 108 -4.83 -7.32 -23.18
N LEU A 109 -4.40 -6.06 -23.03
CA LEU A 109 -3.36 -5.67 -22.07
C LEU A 109 -3.81 -5.95 -20.63
N TYR A 110 -5.08 -5.68 -20.30
CA TYR A 110 -5.62 -5.95 -18.97
C TYR A 110 -5.52 -7.44 -18.63
N TRP A 111 -6.03 -8.31 -19.50
CA TRP A 111 -6.07 -9.75 -19.24
C TRP A 111 -4.70 -10.41 -19.33
N GLU A 112 -3.80 -9.94 -20.19
CA GLU A 112 -2.39 -10.35 -20.19
C GLU A 112 -1.72 -9.99 -18.86
N THR A 113 -1.98 -8.78 -18.31
CA THR A 113 -1.44 -8.37 -17.01
C THR A 113 -2.00 -9.22 -15.86
N VAL A 114 -3.30 -9.55 -15.91
CA VAL A 114 -3.93 -10.43 -14.91
C VAL A 114 -3.34 -11.83 -14.99
N GLU A 115 -3.15 -12.39 -16.21
CA GLU A 115 -2.55 -13.69 -16.40
C GLU A 115 -1.11 -13.75 -15.89
N ASP A 116 -0.31 -12.71 -16.18
CA ASP A 116 1.07 -12.57 -15.67
C ASP A 116 1.11 -12.55 -14.13
N LEU A 117 0.17 -11.86 -13.48
CA LEU A 117 0.08 -11.85 -12.03
C LEU A 117 -0.35 -13.22 -11.49
N MET A 118 -1.43 -13.79 -12.04
CA MET A 118 -2.05 -15.03 -11.55
C MET A 118 -1.18 -16.27 -11.79
N SER A 119 -0.30 -16.25 -12.79
CA SER A 119 0.66 -17.32 -13.06
C SER A 119 2.00 -17.15 -12.34
N ASN A 120 2.19 -16.07 -11.60
CA ASN A 120 3.48 -15.75 -10.99
C ASN A 120 3.74 -16.60 -9.75
N GLU A 121 4.71 -17.51 -9.83
CA GLU A 121 5.10 -18.41 -8.74
C GLU A 121 5.84 -17.72 -7.59
N ARG A 122 6.08 -16.41 -7.68
CA ARG A 122 6.82 -15.63 -6.68
C ARG A 122 6.01 -14.48 -6.09
N ALA A 123 4.95 -14.04 -6.76
CA ALA A 123 4.15 -12.91 -6.31
C ALA A 123 3.28 -13.29 -5.11
N ILE A 124 3.36 -12.48 -4.05
CA ILE A 124 2.58 -12.63 -2.81
C ILE A 124 1.62 -11.46 -2.57
N ILE A 125 1.85 -10.31 -3.21
CA ILE A 125 0.96 -9.15 -3.14
C ILE A 125 0.60 -8.70 -4.55
N GLY A 126 -0.70 -8.51 -4.79
CA GLY A 126 -1.26 -7.85 -5.95
C GLY A 126 -1.98 -6.56 -5.55
N MET A 127 -1.86 -5.50 -6.35
CA MET A 127 -2.53 -4.22 -6.13
C MET A 127 -3.07 -3.68 -7.44
N GLY A 128 -4.31 -3.18 -7.44
CA GLY A 128 -4.98 -2.62 -8.62
C GLY A 128 -5.67 -1.30 -8.31
N HIS A 129 -5.65 -0.38 -9.27
CA HIS A 129 -6.28 0.92 -9.19
C HIS A 129 -7.04 1.27 -10.46
N LEU A 130 -8.29 1.72 -10.31
CA LEU A 130 -9.06 2.36 -11.37
C LEU A 130 -9.24 3.82 -11.05
N ARG A 131 -8.96 4.69 -12.03
CA ARG A 131 -8.85 6.12 -11.82
C ARG A 131 -10.05 6.90 -12.34
N VAL A 132 -10.51 7.84 -11.48
CA VAL A 132 -11.21 9.07 -11.89
C VAL A 132 -10.37 10.24 -11.39
N ALA A 133 -9.90 11.08 -12.29
CA ALA A 133 -9.00 12.18 -11.96
C ALA A 133 -9.71 13.27 -11.20
N THR A 134 -9.23 13.60 -10.00
CA THR A 134 -9.60 14.77 -9.21
C THR A 134 -8.44 15.76 -9.11
N SER A 135 -7.22 15.31 -9.37
CA SER A 135 -6.00 16.13 -9.43
C SER A 135 -5.05 15.60 -10.51
N GLY A 136 -4.12 16.44 -10.95
CA GLY A 136 -3.15 16.13 -12.01
C GLY A 136 -3.75 16.17 -13.42
N SER A 137 -2.90 15.94 -14.43
CA SER A 137 -3.31 15.95 -15.84
C SER A 137 -4.07 14.68 -16.23
N ASN A 138 -5.16 14.83 -16.97
CA ASN A 138 -5.90 13.70 -17.56
C ASN A 138 -5.17 13.08 -18.76
N SER A 139 -4.18 13.78 -19.32
CA SER A 139 -3.41 13.29 -20.48
C SER A 139 -2.28 12.32 -20.12
N ILE A 140 -1.97 12.20 -18.83
CA ILE A 140 -0.93 11.28 -18.33
C ILE A 140 -1.61 10.30 -17.39
N PRO A 141 -1.45 8.96 -17.59
CA PRO A 141 -1.99 8.01 -16.64
C PRO A 141 -1.39 8.31 -15.27
N ASN A 142 -2.25 8.63 -14.32
CA ASN A 142 -1.83 8.83 -12.95
C ASN A 142 -1.24 7.52 -12.46
N PRO A 143 0.02 7.51 -12.03
CA PRO A 143 0.74 6.27 -11.77
C PRO A 143 0.40 5.62 -10.42
N HIS A 144 -0.88 5.56 -10.05
CA HIS A 144 -1.25 4.68 -8.93
C HIS A 144 -1.07 3.21 -9.34
N PRO A 145 -0.56 2.34 -8.44
CA PRO A 145 0.11 2.72 -7.19
C PRO A 145 1.27 3.68 -7.44
N TRP A 146 1.41 4.70 -6.60
CA TRP A 146 2.64 5.48 -6.52
C TRP A 146 3.73 4.60 -5.92
N ILE A 147 4.95 4.72 -6.43
CA ILE A 147 6.09 3.90 -6.02
C ILE A 147 7.18 4.78 -5.45
N PHE A 148 7.76 4.32 -4.34
CA PHE A 148 8.90 4.94 -3.69
C PHE A 148 10.01 3.91 -3.50
N HIS A 149 11.22 4.25 -3.97
CA HIS A 149 12.40 3.42 -3.78
C HIS A 149 13.23 3.95 -2.61
N ASN A 150 13.52 3.10 -1.64
CA ASN A 150 14.42 3.40 -0.53
C ASN A 150 15.49 2.32 -0.45
N GLY A 151 16.65 2.59 -1.07
CA GLY A 151 17.67 1.56 -1.28
C GLY A 151 17.14 0.44 -2.17
N GLU A 152 17.20 -0.79 -1.67
CA GLU A 152 16.68 -1.97 -2.37
C GLU A 152 15.18 -2.19 -2.13
N MET A 153 14.58 -1.48 -1.19
CA MET A 153 13.15 -1.65 -0.85
C MET A 153 12.26 -0.81 -1.76
N VAL A 154 11.14 -1.39 -2.15
CA VAL A 154 10.11 -0.74 -2.97
C VAL A 154 8.83 -0.64 -2.16
N PHE A 155 8.34 0.59 -2.03
CA PHE A 155 7.09 0.90 -1.36
C PHE A 155 6.06 1.38 -2.37
N SER A 156 4.80 1.13 -2.10
CA SER A 156 3.72 1.62 -2.96
C SER A 156 2.52 2.10 -2.16
N LEU A 157 1.78 3.04 -2.74
CA LEU A 157 0.56 3.58 -2.14
C LEU A 157 -0.52 3.78 -3.20
N MET A 158 -1.71 3.33 -2.88
CA MET A 158 -2.95 3.68 -3.57
C MET A 158 -3.82 4.56 -2.68
N HIS A 159 -4.49 5.51 -3.28
CA HIS A 159 -5.35 6.47 -2.60
C HIS A 159 -6.66 6.64 -3.36
N ASN A 160 -7.76 6.58 -2.63
CA ASN A 160 -9.08 6.96 -3.11
C ASN A 160 -9.63 8.09 -2.24
N GLY A 161 -9.58 9.29 -2.77
CA GLY A 161 -9.96 10.55 -2.13
C GLY A 161 -9.29 11.74 -2.77
N THR A 162 -9.40 12.90 -2.14
CA THR A 162 -8.74 14.14 -2.56
C THR A 162 -8.30 14.93 -1.35
N VAL A 163 -7.02 15.29 -1.30
CA VAL A 163 -6.42 16.05 -0.21
C VAL A 163 -5.81 17.35 -0.75
N ASN A 164 -5.96 18.42 0.01
CA ASN A 164 -5.35 19.70 -0.37
C ASN A 164 -3.83 19.61 -0.42
N LYS A 165 -3.25 19.90 -1.58
CA LYS A 165 -1.79 19.80 -1.81
C LYS A 165 -0.97 20.77 -0.97
N ASP A 166 -1.50 21.97 -0.72
CA ASP A 166 -0.79 22.99 0.08
C ASP A 166 -0.72 22.57 1.56
N LEU A 167 -1.78 21.90 2.07
CA LEU A 167 -1.77 21.33 3.40
C LEU A 167 -0.74 20.21 3.48
N LEU A 168 -0.69 19.29 2.50
CA LEU A 168 0.33 18.24 2.43
C LEU A 168 1.74 18.81 2.37
N LEU A 169 1.95 19.84 1.54
CA LEU A 169 3.25 20.54 1.47
C LEU A 169 3.67 21.10 2.83
N ASN A 170 2.74 21.77 3.53
CA ASN A 170 3.00 22.31 4.86
C ASN A 170 3.38 21.23 5.88
N LEU A 171 2.69 20.08 5.85
CA LEU A 171 3.02 18.95 6.73
C LEU A 171 4.39 18.32 6.39
N ILE A 172 4.69 18.19 5.10
CA ILE A 172 5.98 17.62 4.66
C ILE A 172 7.14 18.57 5.01
N THR A 173 6.92 19.88 4.92
CA THR A 173 7.97 20.90 5.11
C THR A 173 7.97 21.56 6.49
N ASP A 174 7.18 21.04 7.44
CA ASP A 174 6.99 21.67 8.74
C ASP A 174 6.65 23.18 8.61
N ASN A 175 5.59 23.46 7.85
CA ASN A 175 5.15 24.82 7.50
C ASN A 175 6.22 25.67 6.79
N GLY A 176 7.03 25.04 5.93
CA GLY A 176 8.07 25.69 5.15
C GLY A 176 9.40 25.91 5.92
N ILE A 177 9.53 25.34 7.13
CA ILE A 177 10.76 25.44 7.94
C ILE A 177 11.83 24.47 7.42
N ASP A 178 11.44 23.27 6.99
CA ASP A 178 12.35 22.22 6.54
C ASP A 178 11.88 21.60 5.21
N SER A 179 12.54 21.97 4.11
CA SER A 179 12.29 21.41 2.76
C SER A 179 13.22 20.26 2.39
N SER A 180 14.16 19.88 3.26
CA SER A 180 15.25 18.93 2.97
C SER A 180 14.75 17.58 2.44
N TRP A 181 13.60 17.10 2.93
CA TRP A 181 13.00 15.87 2.45
C TRP A 181 12.61 15.96 0.96
N LEU A 182 11.94 17.04 0.55
CA LEU A 182 11.50 17.24 -0.84
C LEU A 182 12.66 17.64 -1.77
N GLU A 183 13.76 18.16 -1.26
CA GLU A 183 14.98 18.40 -2.04
C GLU A 183 15.64 17.08 -2.48
N THR A 184 15.55 16.05 -1.62
CA THR A 184 16.09 14.71 -1.90
C THR A 184 15.06 13.77 -2.55
N HIS A 185 13.76 14.03 -2.34
CA HIS A 185 12.64 13.23 -2.84
C HIS A 185 11.58 14.14 -3.49
N PRO A 186 11.92 14.81 -4.61
CA PRO A 186 10.99 15.74 -5.25
C PRO A 186 9.79 15.00 -5.85
N PRO A 187 8.57 15.55 -5.73
CA PRO A 187 7.41 15.00 -6.40
C PRO A 187 7.52 15.09 -7.91
N GLN A 188 6.88 14.17 -8.61
CA GLN A 188 6.88 14.12 -10.07
C GLN A 188 5.97 15.19 -10.66
N THR A 189 6.40 15.80 -11.73
CA THR A 189 5.60 16.78 -12.49
C THR A 189 5.23 16.29 -13.89
N PHE A 190 5.65 15.07 -14.25
CA PHE A 190 5.45 14.47 -15.57
C PHE A 190 5.82 15.40 -16.73
N GLY A 191 6.94 16.10 -16.60
CA GLY A 191 7.45 17.03 -17.62
C GLY A 191 6.82 18.42 -17.58
N GLY A 192 6.01 18.74 -16.56
CA GLY A 192 5.33 20.03 -16.37
C GLY A 192 6.12 21.09 -15.62
N GLY A 193 7.45 21.10 -15.66
CA GLY A 193 8.29 22.10 -14.98
C GLY A 193 8.78 21.69 -13.60
N GLU A 194 9.37 22.62 -12.86
CA GLU A 194 9.85 22.37 -11.49
C GLU A 194 8.68 22.28 -10.51
N TRP A 195 8.71 21.27 -9.63
CA TRP A 195 7.63 20.99 -8.70
C TRP A 195 7.32 22.17 -7.75
N SER A 196 8.33 22.90 -7.33
CA SER A 196 8.20 24.10 -6.46
C SER A 196 7.79 25.38 -7.20
N GLY A 197 7.50 25.30 -8.49
CA GLY A 197 7.19 26.43 -9.34
C GLY A 197 6.13 26.10 -10.39
N SER A 198 6.49 26.21 -11.67
CA SER A 198 5.55 26.02 -12.78
C SER A 198 4.99 24.59 -12.91
N GLY A 199 5.62 23.59 -12.28
CA GLY A 199 5.15 22.21 -12.26
C GLY A 199 4.17 21.86 -11.15
N TRP A 200 3.88 22.78 -10.21
CA TRP A 200 3.01 22.51 -9.05
C TRP A 200 1.62 21.99 -9.42
N GLU A 201 1.06 22.50 -10.49
CA GLU A 201 -0.26 22.04 -10.99
C GLU A 201 -0.25 20.56 -11.42
N SER A 202 0.91 20.06 -11.84
CA SER A 202 1.09 18.66 -12.25
C SER A 202 1.41 17.72 -11.09
N VAL A 203 1.77 18.25 -9.91
CA VAL A 203 1.98 17.45 -8.69
C VAL A 203 0.64 16.88 -8.24
N VAL A 204 0.65 15.61 -7.82
CA VAL A 204 -0.55 14.88 -7.39
C VAL A 204 -0.55 14.71 -5.87
N ASP A 205 -1.70 14.93 -5.25
CA ASP A 205 -1.90 14.81 -3.81
C ASP A 205 -1.55 13.41 -3.26
N SER A 206 -1.90 12.37 -4.00
CA SER A 206 -1.60 10.99 -3.60
C SER A 206 -0.10 10.68 -3.53
N GLU A 207 0.70 11.29 -4.41
CA GLU A 207 2.16 11.19 -4.32
C GLU A 207 2.69 11.93 -3.09
N LEU A 208 2.17 13.12 -2.81
CA LEU A 208 2.54 13.87 -1.60
C LEU A 208 2.18 13.09 -0.32
N ILE A 209 1.05 12.36 -0.31
CA ILE A 209 0.71 11.46 0.80
C ILE A 209 1.78 10.37 0.95
N LEU A 210 2.19 9.72 -0.15
CA LEU A 210 3.26 8.71 -0.09
C LEU A 210 4.57 9.32 0.44
N LEU A 211 4.98 10.47 -0.08
CA LEU A 211 6.20 11.15 0.37
C LEU A 211 6.13 11.52 1.86
N PHE A 212 4.96 11.93 2.36
CA PHE A 212 4.76 12.20 3.79
C PHE A 212 4.82 10.94 4.64
N VAL A 213 4.17 9.85 4.21
CA VAL A 213 4.25 8.53 4.86
C VAL A 213 5.71 8.07 4.93
N MET A 214 6.44 8.15 3.81
CA MET A 214 7.85 7.74 3.77
C MET A 214 8.75 8.62 4.66
N LYS A 215 8.49 9.93 4.74
CA LYS A 215 9.18 10.81 5.71
C LYS A 215 8.98 10.33 7.14
N LYS A 216 7.73 9.97 7.52
CA LYS A 216 7.43 9.46 8.86
C LYS A 216 8.03 8.07 9.13
N ILE A 217 8.00 7.19 8.16
CA ILE A 217 8.65 5.88 8.24
C ILE A 217 10.16 6.04 8.43
N ASN A 218 10.79 6.91 7.65
CA ASN A 218 12.23 7.19 7.78
C ASN A 218 12.57 7.78 9.15
N LEU A 219 11.73 8.67 9.66
CA LEU A 219 11.94 9.29 10.98
C LEU A 219 11.80 8.28 12.14
N LEU A 220 10.82 7.38 12.06
CA LEU A 220 10.47 6.46 13.14
C LEU A 220 11.12 5.08 13.00
N GLY A 221 11.70 4.77 11.84
CA GLY A 221 12.35 3.49 11.56
C GLY A 221 11.40 2.28 11.57
N ASP A 222 10.09 2.52 11.42
CA ASP A 222 9.07 1.49 11.52
C ASP A 222 7.90 1.81 10.57
N ASN A 223 7.51 0.84 9.74
CA ASN A 223 6.48 1.05 8.72
C ASN A 223 5.09 1.30 9.33
N ILE A 224 4.72 0.52 10.36
CA ILE A 224 3.41 0.64 10.99
C ILE A 224 3.30 1.96 11.75
N LYS A 225 4.31 2.26 12.58
CA LYS A 225 4.34 3.51 13.35
C LYS A 225 4.40 4.73 12.44
N GLY A 226 5.22 4.68 11.39
CA GLY A 226 5.35 5.77 10.43
C GLY A 226 4.06 6.02 9.67
N PHE A 227 3.39 4.97 9.19
CA PHE A 227 2.10 5.08 8.52
C PHE A 227 1.02 5.63 9.47
N LYS A 228 0.92 5.07 10.69
CA LYS A 228 -0.02 5.57 11.73
C LYS A 228 0.21 7.04 12.06
N ALA A 229 1.46 7.43 12.27
CA ALA A 229 1.82 8.82 12.56
C ALA A 229 1.44 9.74 11.39
N ALA A 230 1.71 9.35 10.14
CA ALA A 230 1.35 10.14 8.98
C ALA A 230 -0.16 10.33 8.86
N VAL A 231 -0.94 9.25 8.98
CA VAL A 231 -2.42 9.33 8.91
C VAL A 231 -2.98 10.16 10.07
N SER A 232 -2.48 9.97 11.30
CA SER A 232 -2.90 10.77 12.46
C SER A 232 -2.60 12.26 12.26
N ASP A 233 -1.43 12.61 11.76
CA ASP A 233 -1.06 14.00 11.49
C ASP A 233 -1.94 14.63 10.39
N LEU A 234 -2.29 13.86 9.34
CA LEU A 234 -3.22 14.31 8.30
C LEU A 234 -4.60 14.65 8.89
N VAL A 235 -5.17 13.74 9.68
CA VAL A 235 -6.49 13.94 10.30
C VAL A 235 -6.44 15.09 11.30
N ASN A 236 -5.41 15.17 12.14
CA ASN A 236 -5.22 16.25 13.12
C ASN A 236 -5.01 17.62 12.46
N ALA A 237 -4.44 17.66 11.25
CA ALA A 237 -4.33 18.87 10.43
C ALA A 237 -5.64 19.27 9.74
N GLY A 238 -6.72 18.51 9.94
CA GLY A 238 -8.06 18.79 9.42
C GLY A 238 -8.40 18.12 8.09
N VAL A 239 -7.60 17.15 7.64
CA VAL A 239 -8.01 16.31 6.50
C VAL A 239 -9.20 15.44 6.95
N ASN A 240 -10.28 15.48 6.19
CA ASN A 240 -11.40 14.59 6.45
C ASN A 240 -10.96 13.14 6.21
N ALA A 241 -11.05 12.29 7.23
CA ALA A 241 -10.69 10.87 7.13
C ALA A 241 -11.37 10.18 5.94
N GLY A 242 -12.60 10.59 5.57
CA GLY A 242 -13.32 10.09 4.40
C GLY A 242 -12.61 10.32 3.06
N GLN A 243 -11.59 11.17 3.03
CA GLN A 243 -10.73 11.41 1.87
C GLN A 243 -9.42 10.63 1.93
N LEU A 244 -9.26 9.70 2.88
CA LEU A 244 -8.03 8.97 3.13
C LEU A 244 -8.23 7.43 3.04
N ASN A 245 -8.99 6.94 2.05
CA ASN A 245 -8.95 5.50 1.79
C ASN A 245 -7.59 5.15 1.17
N LEU A 246 -6.73 4.52 1.96
CA LEU A 246 -5.33 4.27 1.62
C LEU A 246 -5.01 2.77 1.66
N ILE A 247 -4.26 2.30 0.69
CA ILE A 247 -3.60 0.99 0.71
C ILE A 247 -2.12 1.22 0.45
N PHE A 248 -1.29 0.93 1.45
CA PHE A 248 0.16 1.04 1.39
C PHE A 248 0.79 -0.35 1.47
N SER A 249 1.85 -0.57 0.72
CA SER A 249 2.63 -1.80 0.76
C SER A 249 4.13 -1.51 0.82
N ASN A 250 4.84 -2.35 1.56
CA ASN A 250 6.29 -2.45 1.55
C ASN A 250 6.80 -3.68 0.77
N GLY A 251 5.92 -4.33 -0.01
CA GLY A 251 6.22 -5.55 -0.76
C GLY A 251 6.00 -6.86 -0.01
N TYR A 252 5.85 -6.80 1.32
CA TYR A 252 5.58 -7.96 2.17
C TYR A 252 4.24 -7.87 2.90
N SER A 253 3.82 -6.67 3.24
CA SER A 253 2.59 -6.42 3.99
C SER A 253 1.78 -5.30 3.36
N LEU A 254 0.50 -5.26 3.69
CA LEU A 254 -0.42 -4.19 3.39
C LEU A 254 -0.79 -3.45 4.68
N LEU A 255 -0.80 -2.12 4.62
CA LEU A 255 -1.42 -1.23 5.59
C LEU A 255 -2.62 -0.57 4.93
N VAL A 256 -3.81 -0.86 5.42
CA VAL A 256 -5.08 -0.42 4.83
C VAL A 256 -5.80 0.48 5.80
N PHE A 257 -6.02 1.74 5.42
CA PHE A 257 -6.78 2.69 6.22
C PHE A 257 -8.15 2.95 5.59
N GLY A 258 -9.20 2.63 6.33
CA GLY A 258 -10.58 2.89 5.98
C GLY A 258 -11.04 4.27 6.45
N GLY A 259 -10.96 5.26 5.57
CA GLY A 259 -11.26 6.65 5.94
C GLY A 259 -12.72 6.92 6.29
N SER A 260 -13.67 6.32 5.59
CA SER A 260 -15.10 6.48 5.93
C SER A 260 -15.87 5.17 5.73
N SER A 261 -16.29 4.91 4.55
CA SER A 261 -16.93 3.68 4.14
C SER A 261 -16.51 3.41 2.70
N GLY A 262 -16.54 2.18 2.28
CA GLY A 262 -16.23 1.83 0.90
C GLY A 262 -14.90 1.08 0.72
N LEU A 263 -14.26 0.66 1.80
CA LEU A 263 -13.27 -0.41 1.79
C LEU A 263 -13.83 -1.64 2.50
N TYR A 264 -13.58 -2.78 1.93
CA TYR A 264 -14.02 -4.07 2.43
C TYR A 264 -12.82 -5.03 2.46
N VAL A 265 -12.83 -5.94 3.43
CA VAL A 265 -11.86 -7.01 3.56
C VAL A 265 -12.56 -8.35 3.46
N ASN A 266 -11.96 -9.29 2.75
CA ASN A 266 -12.33 -10.70 2.71
C ASN A 266 -11.15 -11.54 3.17
N GLU A 267 -11.34 -12.29 4.26
CA GLU A 267 -10.34 -13.20 4.81
C GLU A 267 -10.59 -14.62 4.29
N HIS A 268 -9.67 -15.16 3.54
CA HIS A 268 -9.70 -16.52 3.04
C HIS A 268 -8.50 -17.32 3.56
N SER A 269 -8.55 -18.64 3.48
CA SER A 269 -7.46 -19.50 4.00
C SER A 269 -6.13 -19.30 3.29
N GLU A 270 -6.13 -18.91 2.02
CA GLU A 270 -4.93 -18.75 1.20
C GLU A 270 -4.61 -17.30 0.86
N PHE A 271 -5.50 -16.35 1.17
CA PHE A 271 -5.28 -14.94 0.92
C PHE A 271 -6.21 -14.04 1.73
N THR A 272 -5.83 -12.78 1.84
CA THR A 272 -6.72 -11.69 2.28
C THR A 272 -6.86 -10.68 1.16
N ALA A 273 -8.10 -10.37 0.78
CA ALA A 273 -8.41 -9.39 -0.25
C ALA A 273 -9.00 -8.10 0.32
N ILE A 274 -8.68 -6.98 -0.32
CA ILE A 274 -9.24 -5.64 -0.03
C ILE A 274 -9.84 -5.09 -1.32
N MET A 275 -11.05 -4.53 -1.23
CA MET A 275 -11.73 -3.95 -2.38
C MET A 275 -12.64 -2.79 -1.99
N THR A 276 -12.72 -1.75 -2.85
CA THR A 276 -13.66 -0.62 -2.63
C THR A 276 -15.08 -0.96 -3.07
N GLN A 277 -15.23 -1.83 -4.03
CA GLN A 277 -16.54 -2.31 -4.47
C GLN A 277 -16.46 -3.81 -4.62
N PRO A 278 -16.83 -4.55 -3.57
CA PRO A 278 -16.67 -5.99 -3.51
C PRO A 278 -17.55 -6.71 -4.53
N THR A 279 -17.17 -7.94 -4.85
CA THR A 279 -17.99 -8.86 -5.63
C THR A 279 -19.25 -9.23 -4.85
N ASP A 280 -20.38 -9.35 -5.56
CA ASP A 280 -21.64 -9.81 -5.00
C ASP A 280 -21.83 -11.28 -5.36
N ASP A 281 -21.12 -12.17 -4.70
CA ASP A 281 -21.22 -13.61 -4.89
C ASP A 281 -21.22 -14.37 -3.56
N GLN A 282 -21.59 -15.65 -3.61
CA GLN A 282 -21.75 -16.48 -2.40
C GLN A 282 -20.43 -17.02 -1.81
N TYR A 283 -19.31 -16.80 -2.50
CA TYR A 283 -18.01 -17.36 -2.12
C TYR A 283 -17.22 -16.40 -1.25
N HIS A 284 -17.42 -15.09 -1.41
CA HIS A 284 -16.75 -14.07 -0.63
C HIS A 284 -17.55 -13.67 0.60
N GLN A 285 -16.85 -13.50 1.72
CA GLN A 285 -17.43 -13.01 2.97
C GLN A 285 -16.87 -11.62 3.29
N TRP A 286 -17.23 -10.64 2.46
CA TRP A 286 -16.78 -9.27 2.61
C TRP A 286 -17.26 -8.63 3.91
N GLN A 287 -16.33 -8.05 4.64
CA GLN A 287 -16.58 -7.27 5.85
C GLN A 287 -16.19 -5.83 5.58
N SER A 288 -17.06 -4.89 5.94
CA SER A 288 -16.74 -3.46 5.84
C SER A 288 -15.61 -3.11 6.80
N ILE A 289 -14.62 -2.34 6.31
CA ILE A 289 -13.60 -1.71 7.14
C ILE A 289 -14.27 -0.50 7.80
N ALA A 290 -14.14 -0.36 9.12
CA ALA A 290 -14.79 0.69 9.87
C ALA A 290 -14.17 2.06 9.58
N HIS A 291 -14.88 3.13 9.95
CA HIS A 291 -14.36 4.47 9.91
C HIS A 291 -13.11 4.60 10.78
N GLU A 292 -12.04 5.17 10.22
CA GLU A 292 -10.74 5.34 10.87
C GLU A 292 -10.10 4.03 11.39
N GLU A 293 -10.48 2.90 10.83
CA GLU A 293 -9.84 1.63 11.13
C GLU A 293 -8.60 1.44 10.24
N LEU A 294 -7.49 1.08 10.86
CA LEU A 294 -6.29 0.61 10.17
C LEU A 294 -6.24 -0.92 10.28
N ILE A 295 -6.00 -1.58 9.15
CA ILE A 295 -5.73 -3.01 9.09
C ILE A 295 -4.30 -3.22 8.62
N TYR A 296 -3.53 -4.03 9.33
CA TYR A 296 -2.26 -4.58 8.90
C TYR A 296 -2.46 -6.01 8.45
N ILE A 297 -1.93 -6.35 7.28
CA ILE A 297 -2.04 -7.67 6.68
C ILE A 297 -0.65 -8.08 6.21
N ASP A 298 -0.18 -9.22 6.65
CA ASP A 298 0.96 -9.92 6.07
C ASP A 298 0.60 -11.41 5.83
N PRO A 299 1.46 -12.24 5.23
CA PRO A 299 1.14 -13.63 4.93
C PRO A 299 0.68 -14.49 6.11
N ASP A 300 1.03 -14.11 7.34
CA ASP A 300 0.76 -14.87 8.56
C ASP A 300 -0.27 -14.19 9.48
N THR A 301 -0.56 -12.90 9.27
CA THR A 301 -1.20 -12.09 10.30
C THR A 301 -2.18 -11.06 9.71
N LEU A 302 -3.34 -10.92 10.33
CA LEU A 302 -4.23 -9.78 10.15
C LEU A 302 -4.48 -9.11 11.50
N LEU A 303 -4.09 -7.84 11.63
CA LEU A 303 -4.30 -7.04 12.83
C LEU A 303 -5.22 -5.86 12.52
N ARG A 304 -6.15 -5.57 13.40
CA ARG A 304 -7.10 -4.45 13.29
C ARG A 304 -6.86 -3.44 14.39
N PHE A 305 -6.68 -2.18 14.00
CA PHE A 305 -6.48 -1.05 14.93
C PHE A 305 -7.65 -0.10 14.75
N ARG A 306 -8.59 -0.15 15.68
CA ARG A 306 -9.72 0.78 15.74
C ARG A 306 -9.37 1.96 16.63
N ASP A 307 -9.90 3.12 16.29
CA ASP A 307 -9.78 4.34 17.10
C ASP A 307 -8.33 4.80 17.37
N PHE A 308 -7.36 4.38 16.52
CA PHE A 308 -5.96 4.69 16.74
C PHE A 308 -5.63 6.20 16.59
N ILE A 309 -6.47 6.96 15.89
CA ILE A 309 -6.30 8.42 15.73
C ILE A 309 -6.66 9.15 17.04
N MET A 310 -7.60 8.61 17.81
CA MET A 310 -8.06 9.18 19.08
C MET A 310 -7.22 8.74 20.29
N SER A 311 -6.52 7.62 20.19
CA SER A 311 -5.63 7.14 21.22
C SER A 311 -4.32 7.92 21.18
N GLU A 312 -3.95 8.57 22.26
CA GLU A 312 -2.57 9.02 22.45
C GLU A 312 -1.64 7.85 22.14
N LEU A 313 -0.48 8.11 21.56
CA LEU A 313 0.49 7.10 21.12
C LEU A 313 0.93 6.10 22.20
N ASP A 314 0.46 6.28 23.44
CA ASP A 314 0.79 5.48 24.62
C ASP A 314 -0.07 4.20 24.79
N ASP A 315 -1.21 4.05 24.08
CA ASP A 315 -2.09 2.88 24.19
C ASP A 315 -1.91 1.82 23.08
N ILE A 316 -0.84 1.88 22.36
CA ILE A 316 -0.39 0.69 21.59
C ILE A 316 0.02 -0.33 22.66
N PRO A 317 -0.58 -1.57 22.68
CA PRO A 317 -0.01 -2.63 23.48
C PRO A 317 1.47 -2.62 23.15
N ALA A 318 2.30 -2.40 24.15
CA ALA A 318 3.72 -2.10 23.99
C ALA A 318 4.29 -3.05 22.95
N VAL A 319 4.43 -2.57 21.71
CA VAL A 319 5.31 -3.23 20.78
C VAL A 319 6.64 -3.26 21.53
N PRO A 320 7.15 -4.43 21.86
CA PRO A 320 8.33 -4.52 22.70
C PRO A 320 9.38 -3.57 22.14
N PRO A 321 10.12 -2.88 22.98
CA PRO A 321 10.97 -1.77 22.59
C PRO A 321 11.82 -2.18 21.40
N THR A 322 11.77 -1.37 20.35
CA THR A 322 12.55 -1.49 19.10
C THR A 322 14.05 -1.23 19.35
N LYS A 323 14.60 -1.81 20.39
CA LYS A 323 16.03 -2.00 20.52
C LYS A 323 16.32 -3.45 20.14
N PHE A 324 16.60 -3.62 18.87
CA PHE A 324 17.34 -4.76 18.42
C PHE A 324 18.66 -4.80 19.22
N GLN A 325 18.90 -5.88 19.90
CA GLN A 325 20.15 -6.12 20.62
C GLN A 325 20.61 -7.53 20.35
N MET A 326 21.83 -7.64 19.87
CA MET A 326 22.50 -8.92 19.78
C MET A 326 23.18 -9.21 21.13
N SER A 327 22.85 -10.35 21.75
CA SER A 327 23.58 -10.80 22.93
C SER A 327 25.02 -11.12 22.57
N SER A 328 25.91 -11.13 23.57
CA SER A 328 27.26 -11.64 23.38
C SER A 328 27.22 -13.06 22.80
N ALA A 329 28.00 -13.31 21.75
CA ALA A 329 28.15 -14.62 21.14
C ALA A 329 28.86 -15.58 22.09
N TYR A 330 28.30 -16.78 22.29
CA TYR A 330 28.83 -17.76 23.21
C TYR A 330 28.73 -19.18 22.64
N PRO A 331 29.74 -20.02 22.82
CA PRO A 331 31.06 -19.69 23.35
C PRO A 331 31.86 -18.76 22.41
N ASN A 332 32.73 -17.93 22.98
CA ASN A 332 33.68 -17.12 22.22
C ASN A 332 34.96 -16.95 23.03
N PRO A 333 36.09 -17.60 22.71
CA PRO A 333 36.32 -18.38 21.47
C PRO A 333 35.48 -19.66 21.35
N PHE A 334 35.28 -20.14 20.11
CA PHE A 334 34.53 -21.37 19.82
C PHE A 334 35.26 -22.27 18.82
N ASN A 335 34.91 -23.55 18.79
CA ASN A 335 35.57 -24.56 17.91
C ASN A 335 34.63 -25.26 16.93
N SER A 336 33.33 -25.36 17.22
CA SER A 336 32.38 -26.05 16.33
C SER A 336 31.17 -25.15 15.99
N SER A 337 30.64 -24.46 16.97
CA SER A 337 29.49 -23.58 16.80
C SER A 337 29.53 -22.42 17.79
N VAL A 338 28.95 -21.33 17.40
CA VAL A 338 28.70 -20.16 18.24
C VAL A 338 27.24 -19.79 18.19
N SER A 339 26.68 -19.37 19.29
CA SER A 339 25.28 -18.95 19.41
C SER A 339 25.20 -17.52 19.94
N PHE A 340 24.22 -16.80 19.48
CA PHE A 340 23.85 -15.48 20.01
C PHE A 340 22.34 -15.31 19.98
N LYS A 341 21.80 -14.49 20.85
CA LYS A 341 20.38 -14.21 20.89
C LYS A 341 20.13 -12.84 20.28
N LEU A 342 19.19 -12.76 19.36
CA LEU A 342 18.64 -11.52 18.89
C LEU A 342 17.44 -11.19 19.75
N ASN A 343 17.54 -10.16 20.58
CA ASN A 343 16.48 -9.69 21.46
C ASN A 343 15.72 -8.57 20.76
N GLY A 344 14.40 -8.62 20.80
CA GLY A 344 13.53 -7.64 20.18
C GLY A 344 12.37 -8.33 19.45
N TYR A 345 11.60 -7.52 18.77
CA TYR A 345 10.51 -7.94 17.90
C TYR A 345 10.92 -7.68 16.46
N SER A 346 10.71 -8.64 15.58
CA SER A 346 10.89 -8.44 14.14
C SER A 346 9.78 -9.10 13.36
N THR A 347 9.15 -8.32 12.48
CA THR A 347 8.26 -8.79 11.41
C THR A 347 8.94 -8.72 10.04
N GLY A 348 10.09 -8.06 9.95
CA GLY A 348 10.86 -7.93 8.73
C GLY A 348 12.02 -8.91 8.66
N SER A 349 12.60 -9.11 7.47
CA SER A 349 13.74 -9.98 7.28
C SER A 349 14.93 -9.54 8.15
N VAL A 350 15.56 -10.50 8.81
CA VAL A 350 16.79 -10.31 9.56
C VAL A 350 17.89 -11.09 8.85
N SER A 351 18.86 -10.37 8.29
CA SER A 351 20.00 -11.01 7.65
C SER A 351 21.19 -11.09 8.61
N VAL A 352 21.86 -12.24 8.60
CA VAL A 352 23.11 -12.46 9.31
C VAL A 352 24.20 -12.73 8.28
N SER A 353 25.20 -11.87 8.25
CA SER A 353 26.36 -12.01 7.38
C SER A 353 27.62 -12.19 8.22
N ILE A 354 28.45 -13.14 7.86
CA ILE A 354 29.71 -13.41 8.53
C ILE A 354 30.87 -12.97 7.64
N PHE A 355 31.73 -12.13 8.19
CA PHE A 355 32.91 -11.62 7.47
C PHE A 355 34.20 -12.08 8.09
N SER A 356 35.19 -12.36 7.27
CA SER A 356 36.58 -12.54 7.71
C SER A 356 37.19 -11.19 8.12
N ILE A 357 38.35 -11.23 8.79
CA ILE A 357 39.11 -10.02 9.16
C ILE A 357 39.50 -9.17 7.93
N MET A 358 39.52 -9.78 6.75
CA MET A 358 39.81 -9.08 5.48
C MET A 358 38.56 -8.43 4.85
N GLY A 359 37.40 -8.49 5.51
CA GLY A 359 36.15 -7.96 4.99
C GLY A 359 35.48 -8.86 3.94
N THR A 360 35.99 -10.06 3.71
CA THR A 360 35.37 -11.01 2.78
C THR A 360 34.20 -11.70 3.50
N MET A 361 33.01 -11.67 2.88
CA MET A 361 31.86 -12.41 3.35
C MET A 361 32.09 -13.92 3.18
N VAL A 362 32.00 -14.68 4.27
CA VAL A 362 32.26 -16.13 4.31
C VAL A 362 30.99 -16.93 4.48
N ASP A 363 29.93 -16.32 4.97
CA ASP A 363 28.61 -16.94 5.12
C ASP A 363 27.53 -15.87 5.21
N GLN A 364 26.31 -16.22 4.78
CA GLN A 364 25.13 -15.38 4.92
C GLN A 364 23.88 -16.26 5.01
N PHE A 365 22.98 -15.90 5.91
CA PHE A 365 21.68 -16.58 6.07
C PHE A 365 20.66 -15.62 6.68
N TYR A 366 19.38 -15.99 6.58
CA TYR A 366 18.28 -15.23 7.12
C TYR A 366 17.72 -15.90 8.37
N VAL A 367 17.34 -15.10 9.34
CA VAL A 367 16.69 -15.57 10.56
C VAL A 367 15.19 -15.64 10.31
N PRO A 368 14.53 -16.77 10.61
CA PRO A 368 13.08 -16.85 10.50
C PRO A 368 12.37 -15.76 11.31
N THR A 369 11.46 -15.06 10.70
CA THR A 369 10.60 -14.04 11.30
C THR A 369 9.14 -14.42 11.06
N PRO A 370 8.15 -13.95 11.89
CA PRO A 370 8.33 -13.03 13.01
C PRO A 370 8.87 -13.69 14.27
N PHE A 371 9.49 -12.92 15.16
CA PHE A 371 9.75 -13.34 16.53
C PHE A 371 9.41 -12.20 17.52
N THR A 372 8.83 -12.54 18.67
CA THR A 372 8.32 -11.59 19.67
C THR A 372 9.20 -11.45 20.91
N ASP A 373 9.87 -12.55 21.31
CA ASP A 373 10.68 -12.61 22.53
C ASP A 373 12.18 -12.82 22.24
N GLY A 374 12.56 -12.58 20.99
CA GLY A 374 13.89 -12.83 20.51
C GLY A 374 14.08 -14.27 20.00
N VAL A 375 15.14 -14.47 19.24
CA VAL A 375 15.49 -15.73 18.60
C VAL A 375 16.96 -16.06 18.87
N THR A 376 17.26 -17.34 19.14
CA THR A 376 18.64 -17.80 19.25
C THR A 376 19.13 -18.26 17.88
N VAL A 377 20.20 -17.64 17.45
CA VAL A 377 20.87 -17.92 16.17
C VAL A 377 22.10 -18.77 16.45
N HIS A 378 22.28 -19.81 15.63
CA HIS A 378 23.45 -20.68 15.68
C HIS A 378 24.22 -20.57 14.37
N TRP A 379 25.52 -20.38 14.47
CA TRP A 379 26.40 -20.42 13.32
C TRP A 379 27.44 -21.56 13.47
N ASN A 380 27.49 -22.42 12.46
CA ASN A 380 28.44 -23.50 12.34
C ASN A 380 29.37 -23.18 11.15
N PRO A 381 30.64 -22.83 11.37
CA PRO A 381 31.54 -22.49 10.27
C PRO A 381 31.79 -23.68 9.38
N ASP A 382 31.90 -23.45 8.07
CA ASP A 382 32.34 -24.46 7.13
C ASP A 382 33.71 -25.00 7.56
N SER A 383 33.90 -26.33 7.44
CA SER A 383 35.14 -27.00 7.81
C SER A 383 36.39 -26.49 7.08
N ARG A 384 36.22 -25.80 5.98
CA ARG A 384 37.28 -25.17 5.18
C ARG A 384 37.75 -23.83 5.74
N LEU A 385 36.96 -23.18 6.58
CA LEU A 385 37.33 -21.89 7.16
C LEU A 385 38.50 -22.05 8.11
N PRO A 386 39.54 -21.19 8.05
CA PRO A 386 40.68 -21.22 8.95
C PRO A 386 40.32 -20.71 10.35
N SER A 387 41.09 -21.13 11.38
CA SER A 387 41.04 -20.45 12.66
C SER A 387 41.35 -18.97 12.52
N GLY A 388 40.63 -18.15 13.20
CA GLY A 388 40.79 -16.68 13.06
C GLY A 388 39.67 -15.86 13.63
N THR A 389 39.82 -14.55 13.49
CA THR A 389 38.79 -13.56 13.85
C THR A 389 37.79 -13.39 12.73
N TYR A 390 36.53 -13.46 13.09
CA TYR A 390 35.38 -13.18 12.22
C TYR A 390 34.47 -12.12 12.84
N PHE A 391 33.64 -11.53 12.02
CA PHE A 391 32.64 -10.56 12.43
C PHE A 391 31.25 -11.03 12.01
N ILE A 392 30.38 -11.18 13.00
CA ILE A 392 28.94 -11.35 12.76
C ILE A 392 28.36 -9.97 12.57
N ASN A 393 27.72 -9.75 11.43
CA ASN A 393 26.97 -8.57 11.13
C ASN A 393 25.49 -8.93 10.96
N VAL A 394 24.65 -8.36 11.77
CA VAL A 394 23.20 -8.56 11.73
C VAL A 394 22.52 -7.29 11.30
N VAL A 395 21.69 -7.39 10.26
CA VAL A 395 20.92 -6.27 9.72
C VAL A 395 19.45 -6.61 9.85
N MET A 396 18.70 -5.70 10.46
CA MET A 396 17.25 -5.74 10.62
C MET A 396 16.70 -4.36 10.28
N SER A 397 16.04 -4.25 9.14
CA SER A 397 15.58 -2.94 8.60
C SER A 397 16.75 -1.95 8.50
N SER A 398 16.68 -0.82 9.18
CA SER A 398 17.75 0.18 9.24
C SER A 398 18.74 -0.02 10.40
N LEU A 399 18.54 -1.04 11.24
CA LEU A 399 19.38 -1.33 12.38
C LEU A 399 20.45 -2.35 12.02
N GLN A 400 21.67 -2.07 12.42
CA GLN A 400 22.82 -2.94 12.18
C GLN A 400 23.61 -3.10 13.48
N GLU A 401 23.92 -4.34 13.84
CA GLU A 401 24.84 -4.66 14.92
C GLU A 401 25.97 -5.59 14.44
N THR A 402 27.17 -5.31 14.91
CA THR A 402 28.34 -6.11 14.55
C THR A 402 29.07 -6.60 15.79
N GLN A 403 29.40 -7.89 15.83
CA GLN A 403 30.13 -8.50 16.92
C GLN A 403 31.33 -9.29 16.44
N LYS A 404 32.44 -9.15 17.14
CA LYS A 404 33.67 -9.92 16.91
C LYS A 404 33.58 -11.30 17.56
N ILE A 405 33.94 -12.34 16.83
CA ILE A 405 34.05 -13.73 17.30
C ILE A 405 35.42 -14.30 16.95
N LEU A 406 35.88 -15.29 17.73
CA LEU A 406 37.15 -15.98 17.52
C LEU A 406 36.90 -17.49 17.33
N PHE A 407 37.13 -17.96 16.10
CA PHE A 407 37.04 -19.35 15.74
C PHE A 407 38.39 -20.05 15.91
N ILE A 408 38.41 -21.18 16.63
CA ILE A 408 39.60 -21.99 16.91
C ILE A 408 39.27 -23.43 16.53
N LYS A 409 39.99 -23.98 15.52
CA LYS A 409 39.91 -25.39 15.16
C LYS A 409 40.56 -26.26 16.19
#